data_97ec96f701fbba8a385e52207c83263c
#
_entry.id   97ec96f701fbba8a385e52207c83263c
#
_cell.length_a   1.000
_cell.length_b   1.000
_cell.length_c   1.000
_cell.angle_alpha   90.00
_cell.angle_beta   90.00
_cell.angle_gamma   90.00
#
_symmetry.space_group_name_H-M   'P 1'
#
loop_
_entity.id
_entity.type
_entity.pdbx_description
1 polymer ?
#
loop_
_entity_poly.entity_id
_entity_poly.type
_entity_poly.pdbx_seq_one_letter_code
_entity_poly.pdbx_strand_id
1 'polypeptide(L)'
;VSTDRRDPTVNAYGKIYGALENSADYLPVLNPSAHSTDQIPVFPEDPNYDGAAQPAMATSPYWGDEEIWDAATTVHNPMMDSDGRVWITSRARDPGNVPAFCQEGSDHPSAQAFPLGRSGRHLGVYDPSSDTYTPINTCFGTHHLMFAEDADNTLWTSGGGSAVGWLNTREFLQTGDAAAAQGWTPFILDTNGNGRRDDYVEPDADIDPNLDKRINSGLYAVAPAADGSVWGSNLSYPGAIVRVMPGDDPNTTALTEYYELPLDEEGNAIEGFSPRGMDIDRNGIAWVALASGHMGRFDRSQCQGPLNGPTATGQHC
;
A
#
# COMPACT_ATOMS: atom_id res chain seq x y z
N VAL A 1 -2.69 16.28 -2.57
CA VAL A 1 -1.39 16.54 -1.93
C VAL A 1 -0.85 17.91 -2.32
N SER A 2 -0.14 18.57 -1.44
CA SER A 2 0.43 19.90 -1.67
C SER A 2 1.92 20.00 -1.32
N THR A 3 2.47 19.00 -0.62
CA THR A 3 3.86 19.00 -0.17
C THR A 3 4.34 17.57 0.10
N ASP A 4 5.65 17.37 0.21
CA ASP A 4 6.21 16.13 0.76
C ASP A 4 5.89 16.06 2.27
N ARG A 5 5.43 14.90 2.74
CA ARG A 5 5.12 14.65 4.16
C ARG A 5 6.37 14.82 5.05
N ARG A 6 7.53 14.47 4.53
CA ARG A 6 8.82 14.50 5.24
C ARG A 6 9.45 15.88 5.28
N ASP A 7 9.19 16.70 4.27
CA ASP A 7 9.66 18.08 4.17
C ASP A 7 8.54 19.02 3.68
N PRO A 8 7.85 19.71 4.58
CA PRO A 8 6.75 20.62 4.23
C PRO A 8 7.19 21.87 3.45
N THR A 9 8.48 22.08 3.22
CA THR A 9 8.98 23.19 2.41
C THR A 9 8.95 22.85 0.90
N VAL A 10 8.93 21.58 0.54
CA VAL A 10 8.75 21.14 -0.85
C VAL A 10 7.39 21.56 -1.35
N ASN A 11 7.36 22.35 -2.42
CA ASN A 11 6.15 22.89 -3.06
C ASN A 11 5.23 23.72 -2.11
N ALA A 12 5.77 24.31 -1.04
CA ALA A 12 5.00 24.97 0.03
C ALA A 12 4.01 26.06 -0.45
N TYR A 13 4.27 26.70 -1.59
CA TYR A 13 3.43 27.73 -2.23
C TYR A 13 2.98 27.33 -3.65
N GLY A 14 3.15 26.06 -4.00
CA GLY A 14 2.85 25.53 -5.33
C GLY A 14 1.42 25.08 -5.52
N LYS A 15 1.23 24.30 -6.57
CA LYS A 15 -0.07 23.72 -6.92
C LYS A 15 -0.46 22.61 -5.94
N ILE A 16 -1.76 22.41 -5.77
CA ILE A 16 -2.37 21.33 -4.99
C ILE A 16 -2.93 20.29 -5.96
N TYR A 17 -2.57 19.04 -5.76
CA TYR A 17 -2.98 17.93 -6.61
C TYR A 17 -3.98 17.04 -5.87
N GLY A 18 -5.07 16.70 -6.53
CA GLY A 18 -6.14 15.86 -6.00
C GLY A 18 -6.23 14.51 -6.69
N ALA A 19 -7.22 13.73 -6.30
CA ALA A 19 -7.64 12.52 -6.99
C ALA A 19 -9.17 12.45 -6.98
N LEU A 20 -9.74 11.93 -8.06
CA LEU A 20 -11.17 11.69 -8.22
C LEU A 20 -11.34 10.18 -8.44
N GLU A 21 -11.29 9.41 -7.36
CA GLU A 21 -11.37 7.96 -7.42
C GLU A 21 -12.63 7.51 -8.16
N ASN A 22 -12.47 6.58 -9.10
CA ASN A 22 -13.50 5.99 -9.96
C ASN A 22 -14.24 6.96 -10.90
N SER A 23 -13.96 8.25 -10.87
CA SER A 23 -14.79 9.24 -11.59
C SER A 23 -14.08 10.04 -12.67
N ALA A 24 -12.74 9.94 -12.78
CA ALA A 24 -12.01 10.68 -13.80
C ALA A 24 -10.63 10.08 -14.08
N ASP A 25 -10.20 10.21 -15.35
CA ASP A 25 -8.87 9.84 -15.83
C ASP A 25 -7.95 11.07 -15.86
N TYR A 26 -7.93 11.84 -14.77
CA TYR A 26 -7.03 12.97 -14.59
C TYR A 26 -6.78 13.28 -13.11
N LEU A 27 -5.68 13.96 -12.83
CA LEU A 27 -5.43 14.63 -11.56
C LEU A 27 -6.04 16.04 -11.62
N PRO A 28 -7.01 16.39 -10.77
CA PRO A 28 -7.43 17.78 -10.62
C PRO A 28 -6.32 18.58 -9.93
N VAL A 29 -6.04 19.75 -10.45
CA VAL A 29 -5.00 20.65 -9.96
C VAL A 29 -5.61 21.99 -9.58
N LEU A 30 -5.30 22.46 -8.37
CA LEU A 30 -5.61 23.83 -7.94
C LEU A 30 -4.31 24.63 -7.86
N ASN A 31 -4.30 25.79 -8.51
CA ASN A 31 -3.26 26.80 -8.30
C ASN A 31 -3.81 27.91 -7.39
N PRO A 32 -3.46 27.92 -6.11
CA PRO A 32 -3.99 28.91 -5.18
C PRO A 32 -3.58 30.34 -5.51
N SER A 33 -2.36 30.54 -6.02
CA SER A 33 -1.80 31.87 -6.34
C SER A 33 -2.47 32.49 -7.57
N ALA A 34 -2.88 31.67 -8.55
CA ALA A 34 -3.54 32.13 -9.77
C ALA A 34 -5.07 32.06 -9.68
N HIS A 35 -5.62 31.46 -8.60
CA HIS A 35 -7.05 31.16 -8.44
C HIS A 35 -7.60 30.39 -9.64
N SER A 36 -6.85 29.42 -10.15
CA SER A 36 -7.19 28.62 -11.32
C SER A 36 -7.12 27.13 -11.04
N THR A 37 -7.84 26.37 -11.83
CA THR A 37 -7.82 24.92 -11.83
C THR A 37 -7.36 24.38 -13.17
N ASP A 38 -6.82 23.17 -13.17
CA ASP A 38 -6.34 22.46 -14.35
C ASP A 38 -6.55 20.96 -14.18
N GLN A 39 -6.32 20.19 -15.22
CA GLN A 39 -6.43 18.73 -15.27
C GLN A 39 -5.19 18.15 -15.92
N ILE A 40 -4.56 17.19 -15.24
CA ILE A 40 -3.42 16.44 -15.78
C ILE A 40 -3.95 15.07 -16.21
N PRO A 41 -3.96 14.73 -17.51
CA PRO A 41 -4.44 13.44 -17.98
C PRO A 41 -3.64 12.29 -17.36
N VAL A 42 -4.36 11.26 -16.91
CA VAL A 42 -3.82 9.98 -16.44
C VAL A 42 -4.29 8.89 -17.39
N PHE A 43 -3.39 8.09 -17.87
CA PHE A 43 -3.69 7.05 -18.85
C PHE A 43 -3.03 5.71 -18.46
N PRO A 44 -3.60 4.57 -18.87
CA PRO A 44 -2.99 3.26 -18.64
C PRO A 44 -1.72 3.07 -19.49
N GLU A 45 -0.84 2.16 -19.06
CA GLU A 45 0.31 1.73 -19.86
C GLU A 45 -0.15 0.89 -21.07
N ASP A 46 -1.10 -0.04 -20.85
CA ASP A 46 -1.71 -0.81 -21.93
C ASP A 46 -2.73 0.06 -22.69
N PRO A 47 -2.44 0.43 -23.94
CA PRO A 47 -3.32 1.29 -24.73
C PRO A 47 -4.65 0.62 -25.12
N ASN A 48 -4.78 -0.69 -24.91
CA ASN A 48 -6.02 -1.41 -25.18
C ASN A 48 -6.88 -1.59 -23.92
N TYR A 49 -6.40 -1.11 -22.77
CA TYR A 49 -7.16 -1.17 -21.54
C TYR A 49 -8.16 -0.01 -21.50
N ASP A 50 -9.42 -0.33 -21.57
CA ASP A 50 -10.55 0.61 -21.61
C ASP A 50 -11.35 0.70 -20.29
N GLY A 51 -10.88 0.00 -19.24
CA GLY A 51 -11.59 -0.05 -17.96
C GLY A 51 -12.75 -1.04 -17.92
N ALA A 52 -13.03 -1.79 -18.98
CA ALA A 52 -14.18 -2.72 -19.06
C ALA A 52 -14.18 -3.82 -17.99
N ALA A 53 -13.03 -4.11 -17.37
CA ALA A 53 -12.94 -5.01 -16.22
C ALA A 53 -13.47 -4.39 -14.90
N GLN A 54 -13.87 -3.13 -14.91
CA GLN A 54 -14.53 -2.47 -13.80
C GLN A 54 -16.04 -2.75 -13.84
N PRO A 55 -16.67 -3.02 -12.70
CA PRO A 55 -18.12 -2.99 -12.67
C PRO A 55 -18.57 -1.57 -13.03
N ALA A 56 -19.54 -1.46 -13.93
CA ALA A 56 -20.22 -0.22 -14.20
C ALA A 56 -20.71 0.39 -12.88
N MET A 57 -20.55 1.70 -12.73
CA MET A 57 -21.06 2.39 -11.55
C MET A 57 -22.58 2.26 -11.54
N ALA A 58 -23.12 1.85 -10.38
CA ALA A 58 -24.57 1.78 -10.22
C ALA A 58 -25.19 3.15 -10.48
N THR A 59 -26.27 3.14 -11.26
CA THR A 59 -27.10 4.33 -11.50
C THR A 59 -27.61 4.92 -10.19
N SER A 60 -27.77 6.22 -10.10
CA SER A 60 -28.23 6.92 -8.92
C SER A 60 -29.68 7.38 -9.08
N PRO A 61 -30.54 7.25 -8.05
CA PRO A 61 -31.88 7.83 -8.10
C PRO A 61 -31.90 9.35 -8.28
N TYR A 62 -30.76 10.03 -8.14
CA TYR A 62 -30.64 11.48 -8.33
C TYR A 62 -30.35 11.89 -9.77
N TRP A 63 -29.65 11.07 -10.58
CA TRP A 63 -29.27 11.38 -11.97
C TRP A 63 -29.75 10.33 -12.97
N GLY A 64 -30.57 9.39 -12.57
CA GLY A 64 -31.22 8.43 -13.47
C GLY A 64 -30.32 7.27 -13.88
N ASP A 65 -30.56 6.77 -15.09
CA ASP A 65 -29.96 5.55 -15.61
C ASP A 65 -28.65 5.80 -16.41
N GLU A 66 -28.17 7.03 -16.46
CA GLU A 66 -26.93 7.37 -17.15
C GLU A 66 -25.72 7.01 -16.28
N GLU A 67 -24.72 6.38 -16.88
CA GLU A 67 -23.40 6.25 -16.29
C GLU A 67 -22.74 7.62 -16.29
N ILE A 68 -22.44 8.13 -15.11
CA ILE A 68 -21.79 9.44 -14.95
C ILE A 68 -20.28 9.34 -14.81
N TRP A 69 -19.73 8.12 -14.71
CA TRP A 69 -18.31 7.84 -14.57
C TRP A 69 -17.91 6.65 -15.43
N ASP A 70 -16.91 6.84 -16.27
CA ASP A 70 -16.34 5.83 -17.15
C ASP A 70 -14.81 5.73 -17.02
N ALA A 71 -14.25 6.20 -15.90
CA ALA A 71 -12.82 6.25 -15.71
C ALA A 71 -12.15 4.87 -15.69
N ALA A 72 -11.21 4.67 -16.59
CA ALA A 72 -10.43 3.44 -16.70
C ALA A 72 -9.34 3.34 -15.63
N THR A 73 -8.68 4.45 -15.28
CA THR A 73 -7.46 4.47 -14.45
C THR A 73 -7.71 4.49 -12.95
N THR A 74 -8.89 4.92 -12.49
CA THR A 74 -9.25 5.01 -11.06
C THR A 74 -8.15 5.63 -10.19
N VAL A 75 -7.82 6.87 -10.48
CA VAL A 75 -6.76 7.63 -9.79
C VAL A 75 -7.04 7.75 -8.29
N HIS A 76 -6.06 7.39 -7.46
CA HIS A 76 -6.21 7.44 -6.01
C HIS A 76 -4.90 7.83 -5.31
N ASN A 77 -5.02 8.35 -4.08
CA ASN A 77 -3.96 8.59 -3.10
C ASN A 77 -2.70 9.29 -3.64
N PRO A 78 -2.77 10.57 -4.04
CA PRO A 78 -1.60 11.31 -4.48
C PRO A 78 -0.65 11.61 -3.31
N MET A 79 0.65 11.34 -3.50
CA MET A 79 1.73 11.70 -2.59
C MET A 79 2.81 12.48 -3.35
N MET A 80 3.51 13.38 -2.66
CA MET A 80 4.61 14.15 -3.25
C MET A 80 5.94 13.64 -2.74
N ASP A 81 6.93 13.53 -3.62
CA ASP A 81 8.30 13.21 -3.23
C ASP A 81 9.13 14.46 -2.91
N SER A 82 10.39 14.24 -2.50
CA SER A 82 11.34 15.31 -2.13
C SER A 82 11.70 16.26 -3.28
N ASP A 83 11.44 15.87 -4.52
CA ASP A 83 11.72 16.69 -5.72
C ASP A 83 10.44 17.34 -6.28
N GLY A 84 9.30 17.18 -5.60
CA GLY A 84 8.01 17.76 -5.98
C GLY A 84 7.24 17.00 -7.04
N ARG A 85 7.63 15.75 -7.37
CA ARG A 85 6.84 14.88 -8.24
C ARG A 85 5.64 14.34 -7.49
N VAL A 86 4.56 14.09 -8.22
CA VAL A 86 3.31 13.57 -7.66
C VAL A 86 3.14 12.11 -8.04
N TRP A 87 3.21 11.23 -7.06
CA TRP A 87 3.01 9.80 -7.18
C TRP A 87 1.58 9.44 -6.83
N ILE A 88 0.99 8.53 -7.60
CA ILE A 88 -0.40 8.10 -7.43
C ILE A 88 -0.52 6.59 -7.54
N THR A 89 -1.64 6.06 -7.05
CA THR A 89 -2.09 4.74 -7.46
C THR A 89 -3.10 4.87 -8.58
N SER A 90 -2.92 4.11 -9.64
CA SER A 90 -3.81 4.10 -10.80
C SER A 90 -3.73 2.76 -11.54
N ARG A 91 -4.66 2.47 -12.42
CA ARG A 91 -4.59 1.26 -13.23
C ARG A 91 -3.73 1.48 -14.46
N ALA A 92 -2.75 0.60 -14.65
CA ALA A 92 -1.90 0.58 -15.84
C ALA A 92 -2.39 -0.42 -16.90
N ARG A 93 -3.15 -1.44 -16.49
CA ARG A 93 -3.61 -2.56 -17.33
C ARG A 93 -4.78 -3.32 -16.72
N ASP A 94 -5.30 -4.30 -17.46
CA ASP A 94 -6.24 -5.28 -16.91
C ASP A 94 -5.59 -6.06 -15.74
N PRO A 95 -6.32 -6.29 -14.64
CA PRO A 95 -5.79 -6.99 -13.48
C PRO A 95 -5.27 -8.40 -13.75
N GLY A 96 -5.77 -9.09 -14.76
CA GLY A 96 -5.35 -10.44 -15.16
C GLY A 96 -4.18 -10.46 -16.14
N ASN A 97 -3.86 -9.33 -16.79
CA ASN A 97 -2.77 -9.24 -17.76
C ASN A 97 -1.44 -8.93 -17.07
N VAL A 98 -0.96 -9.85 -16.22
CA VAL A 98 0.22 -9.65 -15.39
C VAL A 98 1.50 -9.88 -16.21
N PRO A 99 2.50 -8.99 -16.14
CA PRO A 99 3.80 -9.17 -16.80
C PRO A 99 4.47 -10.49 -16.43
N ALA A 100 5.22 -11.05 -17.37
CA ALA A 100 5.88 -12.34 -17.17
C ALA A 100 6.87 -12.33 -15.99
N PHE A 101 7.52 -11.20 -15.73
CA PHE A 101 8.46 -11.08 -14.61
C PHE A 101 7.79 -11.17 -13.22
N CYS A 102 6.47 -11.05 -13.14
CA CYS A 102 5.72 -11.21 -11.89
C CYS A 102 5.35 -12.67 -11.57
N GLN A 103 5.41 -13.54 -12.56
CA GLN A 103 4.79 -14.86 -12.53
C GLN A 103 5.78 -15.96 -12.13
N GLU A 104 5.25 -17.14 -11.84
CA GLU A 104 6.04 -18.34 -11.59
C GLU A 104 7.00 -18.64 -12.75
N GLY A 105 8.22 -19.02 -12.42
CA GLY A 105 9.29 -19.29 -13.39
C GLY A 105 10.07 -18.07 -13.85
N SER A 106 9.75 -16.88 -13.32
CA SER A 106 10.52 -15.67 -13.55
C SER A 106 11.84 -15.67 -12.76
N ASP A 107 12.85 -14.95 -13.28
CA ASP A 107 14.11 -14.70 -12.58
C ASP A 107 14.01 -13.53 -11.58
N HIS A 108 12.87 -12.83 -11.51
CA HIS A 108 12.67 -11.72 -10.58
C HIS A 108 12.69 -12.23 -9.13
N PRO A 109 13.50 -11.64 -8.21
CA PRO A 109 13.67 -12.15 -6.85
C PRO A 109 12.36 -12.32 -6.07
N SER A 110 11.45 -11.33 -6.14
CA SER A 110 10.14 -11.45 -5.48
C SER A 110 9.26 -12.53 -6.10
N ALA A 111 9.33 -12.76 -7.42
CA ALA A 111 8.55 -13.80 -8.08
C ALA A 111 9.09 -15.21 -7.76
N GLN A 112 10.40 -15.35 -7.57
CA GLN A 112 10.99 -16.61 -7.10
C GLN A 112 10.52 -16.97 -5.69
N ALA A 113 10.39 -15.96 -4.81
CA ALA A 113 9.92 -16.15 -3.44
C ALA A 113 8.38 -16.25 -3.34
N PHE A 114 7.65 -15.44 -4.10
CA PHE A 114 6.20 -15.37 -4.05
C PHE A 114 5.63 -14.83 -5.37
N PRO A 115 5.35 -15.67 -6.37
CA PRO A 115 4.82 -15.23 -7.67
C PRO A 115 3.41 -14.67 -7.55
N LEU A 116 3.09 -13.65 -8.36
CA LEU A 116 1.80 -12.99 -8.39
C LEU A 116 1.16 -13.08 -9.78
N GLY A 117 -0.07 -13.55 -9.84
CA GLY A 117 -0.84 -13.72 -11.08
C GLY A 117 -1.94 -12.69 -11.29
N ARG A 118 -2.12 -11.74 -10.39
CA ARG A 118 -3.17 -10.72 -10.48
C ARG A 118 -2.83 -9.49 -9.63
N SER A 119 -3.10 -8.30 -10.17
CA SER A 119 -3.03 -7.05 -9.42
C SER A 119 -4.09 -6.05 -9.92
N GLY A 120 -4.68 -5.29 -9.01
CA GLY A 120 -5.78 -4.40 -9.34
C GLY A 120 -5.35 -3.01 -9.78
N ARG A 121 -4.74 -2.25 -8.92
CA ARG A 121 -4.12 -0.95 -9.21
C ARG A 121 -2.61 -1.08 -9.24
N HIS A 122 -1.97 -0.10 -9.86
CA HIS A 122 -0.54 0.03 -10.04
C HIS A 122 -0.09 1.41 -9.59
N LEU A 123 1.08 1.86 -10.01
CA LEU A 123 1.59 3.18 -9.70
C LEU A 123 1.59 4.09 -10.93
N GLY A 124 1.75 5.37 -10.70
CA GLY A 124 2.05 6.36 -11.71
C GLY A 124 2.74 7.56 -11.09
N VAL A 125 3.50 8.29 -11.89
CA VAL A 125 4.19 9.51 -11.45
C VAL A 125 3.97 10.63 -12.44
N TYR A 126 3.62 11.81 -11.93
CA TYR A 126 3.60 13.06 -12.67
C TYR A 126 4.78 13.93 -12.24
N ASP A 127 5.58 14.34 -13.21
CA ASP A 127 6.68 15.29 -13.00
C ASP A 127 6.26 16.69 -13.46
N PRO A 128 6.03 17.64 -12.53
CA PRO A 128 5.63 19.00 -12.88
C PRO A 128 6.70 19.78 -13.66
N SER A 129 7.97 19.37 -13.57
CA SER A 129 9.07 20.07 -14.25
C SER A 129 9.11 19.81 -15.74
N SER A 130 8.67 18.65 -16.17
CA SER A 130 8.58 18.24 -17.58
C SER A 130 7.15 18.17 -18.10
N ASP A 131 6.15 18.39 -17.23
CA ASP A 131 4.73 18.22 -17.52
C ASP A 131 4.42 16.82 -18.10
N THR A 132 5.00 15.78 -17.48
CA THR A 132 4.91 14.41 -18.00
C THR A 132 4.31 13.47 -16.96
N TYR A 133 3.30 12.70 -17.35
CA TYR A 133 2.79 11.56 -16.58
C TYR A 133 3.36 10.25 -17.13
N THR A 134 3.82 9.37 -16.23
CA THR A 134 4.35 8.05 -16.56
C THR A 134 3.60 6.98 -15.74
N PRO A 135 2.86 6.07 -16.38
CA PRO A 135 2.30 4.90 -15.72
C PRO A 135 3.41 3.91 -15.35
N ILE A 136 3.24 3.21 -14.23
CA ILE A 136 4.23 2.25 -13.70
C ILE A 136 3.51 0.94 -13.40
N ASN A 137 3.84 -0.09 -14.17
CA ASN A 137 3.25 -1.40 -14.05
C ASN A 137 3.85 -2.16 -12.87
N THR A 138 3.04 -2.45 -11.85
CA THR A 138 3.47 -3.22 -10.68
C THR A 138 2.90 -4.64 -10.67
N CYS A 139 3.64 -5.59 -10.12
CA CYS A 139 3.20 -6.96 -9.93
C CYS A 139 2.15 -7.08 -8.81
N PHE A 140 2.27 -6.25 -7.79
CA PHE A 140 1.38 -6.18 -6.63
C PHE A 140 0.27 -5.15 -6.84
N GLY A 141 -0.85 -5.34 -6.15
CA GLY A 141 -1.91 -4.35 -6.11
C GLY A 141 -1.54 -3.17 -5.22
N THR A 142 -1.98 -1.97 -5.58
CA THR A 142 -1.74 -0.75 -4.82
C THR A 142 -3.03 -0.08 -4.40
N HIS A 143 -3.05 0.53 -3.20
CA HIS A 143 -4.16 1.35 -2.72
C HIS A 143 -3.67 2.66 -2.12
N HIS A 144 -2.97 2.62 -0.98
CA HIS A 144 -2.23 3.76 -0.48
C HIS A 144 -0.73 3.58 -0.74
N LEU A 145 -0.02 4.68 -0.66
CA LEU A 145 1.44 4.72 -0.84
C LEU A 145 2.06 5.72 0.12
N MET A 146 3.29 5.45 0.56
CA MET A 146 4.03 6.34 1.45
C MET A 146 5.53 6.13 1.30
N PHE A 147 6.29 7.24 1.29
CA PHE A 147 7.73 7.21 1.19
C PHE A 147 8.41 6.87 2.50
N ALA A 148 9.40 5.99 2.46
CA ALA A 148 10.37 5.83 3.52
C ALA A 148 11.38 7.00 3.56
N GLU A 149 12.09 7.13 4.68
CA GLU A 149 13.18 8.09 4.85
C GLU A 149 14.54 7.40 4.63
N ASP A 150 14.70 6.78 3.47
CA ASP A 150 15.90 6.05 3.08
C ASP A 150 16.61 6.67 1.85
N ALA A 151 17.79 6.13 1.51
CA ALA A 151 18.60 6.63 0.40
C ALA A 151 17.95 6.41 -0.97
N ASP A 152 17.13 5.39 -1.11
CA ASP A 152 16.47 5.00 -2.36
C ASP A 152 15.14 5.73 -2.59
N ASN A 153 14.70 6.52 -1.59
CA ASN A 153 13.38 7.14 -1.61
C ASN A 153 12.29 6.10 -1.85
N THR A 154 12.38 4.98 -1.13
CA THR A 154 11.51 3.81 -1.34
C THR A 154 10.05 4.16 -1.11
N LEU A 155 9.24 3.87 -2.11
CA LEU A 155 7.79 4.05 -2.06
C LEU A 155 7.13 2.72 -1.68
N TRP A 156 6.67 2.61 -0.45
CA TRP A 156 5.90 1.47 0.03
C TRP A 156 4.43 1.62 -0.31
N THR A 157 3.78 0.50 -0.63
CA THR A 157 2.36 0.51 -1.02
C THR A 157 1.56 -0.46 -0.17
N SER A 158 0.34 -0.06 0.18
CA SER A 158 -0.67 -1.01 0.60
C SER A 158 -1.47 -1.50 -0.61
N GLY A 159 -2.14 -2.62 -0.46
CA GLY A 159 -3.05 -3.13 -1.47
C GLY A 159 -3.83 -4.31 -0.94
N GLY A 160 -4.91 -4.66 -1.60
CA GLY A 160 -5.60 -5.92 -1.31
C GLY A 160 -4.73 -7.09 -1.76
N GLY A 161 -4.68 -8.12 -0.96
CA GLY A 161 -3.93 -9.33 -1.27
C GLY A 161 -2.97 -9.76 -0.17
N SER A 162 -2.12 -10.73 -0.47
CA SER A 162 -1.27 -11.41 0.50
C SER A 162 0.20 -10.96 0.45
N ALA A 163 0.46 -9.78 -0.09
CA ALA A 163 1.81 -9.20 -0.19
C ALA A 163 1.80 -7.68 0.04
N VAL A 164 2.89 -7.17 0.56
CA VAL A 164 3.24 -5.75 0.57
C VAL A 164 4.29 -5.50 -0.53
N GLY A 165 4.11 -4.40 -1.27
CA GLY A 165 5.00 -4.05 -2.37
C GLY A 165 5.74 -2.74 -2.14
N TRP A 166 6.85 -2.57 -2.86
CA TRP A 166 7.64 -1.34 -2.86
C TRP A 166 8.23 -1.04 -4.24
N LEU A 167 8.60 0.21 -4.41
CA LEU A 167 9.35 0.69 -5.57
C LEU A 167 10.55 1.52 -5.09
N ASN A 168 11.76 1.20 -5.56
CA ASN A 168 12.91 2.09 -5.49
C ASN A 168 12.70 3.21 -6.51
N THR A 169 12.23 4.36 -6.05
CA THR A 169 11.86 5.44 -6.96
C THR A 169 13.05 6.11 -7.62
N ARG A 170 14.22 6.11 -6.99
CA ARG A 170 15.46 6.64 -7.60
C ARG A 170 15.92 5.79 -8.76
N GLU A 171 15.94 4.48 -8.57
CA GLU A 171 16.30 3.52 -9.63
C GLU A 171 15.31 3.62 -10.80
N PHE A 172 14.01 3.63 -10.51
CA PHE A 172 12.99 3.79 -11.55
C PHE A 172 13.16 5.08 -12.35
N LEU A 173 13.33 6.22 -11.68
CA LEU A 173 13.48 7.51 -12.34
C LEU A 173 14.79 7.60 -13.17
N GLN A 174 15.82 6.85 -12.78
CA GLN A 174 17.09 6.81 -13.49
C GLN A 174 17.06 5.87 -14.70
N THR A 175 16.38 4.74 -14.60
CA THR A 175 16.45 3.66 -15.61
C THR A 175 15.19 3.54 -16.46
N GLY A 176 14.05 3.91 -15.93
CA GLY A 176 12.73 3.62 -16.51
C GLY A 176 12.32 2.15 -16.38
N ASP A 177 13.11 1.31 -15.72
CA ASP A 177 12.86 -0.12 -15.57
C ASP A 177 12.04 -0.41 -14.31
N ALA A 178 10.72 -0.55 -14.51
CA ALA A 178 9.82 -0.87 -13.41
C ALA A 178 10.04 -2.28 -12.85
N ALA A 179 10.54 -3.23 -13.65
CA ALA A 179 10.81 -4.57 -13.16
C ALA A 179 12.01 -4.61 -12.21
N ALA A 180 13.11 -3.95 -12.57
CA ALA A 180 14.29 -3.89 -11.71
C ALA A 180 14.04 -3.10 -10.41
N ALA A 181 13.25 -2.02 -10.50
CA ALA A 181 13.06 -1.09 -9.39
C ALA A 181 12.02 -1.53 -8.36
N GLN A 182 11.21 -2.56 -8.62
CA GLN A 182 10.14 -2.99 -7.71
C GLN A 182 10.43 -4.30 -7.00
N GLY A 183 9.74 -4.50 -5.87
CA GLY A 183 9.71 -5.78 -5.20
C GLY A 183 8.45 -5.92 -4.35
N TRP A 184 8.22 -7.13 -3.87
CA TRP A 184 7.12 -7.46 -2.98
C TRP A 184 7.46 -8.67 -2.13
N THR A 185 6.81 -8.79 -0.98
CA THR A 185 6.98 -9.92 -0.07
C THR A 185 5.65 -10.33 0.55
N PRO A 186 5.40 -11.63 0.77
CA PRO A 186 4.24 -12.08 1.53
C PRO A 186 4.38 -11.76 3.01
N PHE A 187 3.28 -11.86 3.75
CA PHE A 187 3.25 -11.69 5.19
C PHE A 187 3.59 -13.01 5.89
N ILE A 188 4.75 -13.09 6.52
CA ILE A 188 5.28 -14.30 7.18
C ILE A 188 5.43 -14.05 8.68
N LEU A 189 4.73 -14.84 9.48
CA LEU A 189 4.88 -14.87 10.93
C LEU A 189 6.02 -15.83 11.32
N ASP A 190 6.91 -15.38 12.18
CA ASP A 190 7.91 -16.23 12.84
C ASP A 190 7.21 -17.12 13.89
N THR A 191 6.72 -18.27 13.45
CA THR A 191 5.97 -19.19 14.32
C THR A 191 6.84 -20.19 15.04
N ASN A 192 8.08 -20.39 14.61
CA ASN A 192 9.07 -21.21 15.30
C ASN A 192 9.88 -20.41 16.32
N GLY A 193 9.80 -19.06 16.32
CA GLY A 193 10.36 -18.18 17.33
C GLY A 193 11.86 -17.97 17.25
N ASN A 194 12.49 -18.21 16.10
CA ASN A 194 13.95 -18.12 15.95
C ASN A 194 14.45 -16.74 15.48
N GLY A 195 13.54 -15.80 15.18
CA GLY A 195 13.86 -14.45 14.75
C GLY A 195 14.35 -14.32 13.30
N ARG A 196 14.16 -15.34 12.48
CA ARG A 196 14.53 -15.37 11.06
C ARG A 196 13.38 -15.91 10.25
N ARG A 197 13.29 -15.49 9.00
CA ARG A 197 12.36 -16.09 8.04
C ARG A 197 12.92 -17.41 7.54
N ASP A 198 12.15 -18.45 7.74
CA ASP A 198 12.41 -19.81 7.27
C ASP A 198 11.37 -20.22 6.18
N ASP A 199 11.43 -21.47 5.77
CA ASP A 199 10.33 -22.08 5.01
C ASP A 199 9.05 -22.00 5.82
N TYR A 200 7.90 -21.89 5.13
CA TYR A 200 6.63 -21.63 5.80
C TYR A 200 5.52 -22.54 5.33
N VAL A 201 4.52 -22.70 6.19
CA VAL A 201 3.25 -23.33 5.83
C VAL A 201 2.25 -22.27 5.32
N GLU A 202 1.33 -22.71 4.47
CA GLU A 202 0.28 -21.88 3.90
C GLU A 202 -0.78 -21.47 4.94
N PRO A 203 -1.60 -20.42 4.71
CA PRO A 203 -2.51 -19.88 5.71
C PRO A 203 -3.55 -20.86 6.25
N ASP A 204 -3.98 -21.80 5.43
CA ASP A 204 -4.98 -22.84 5.76
C ASP A 204 -4.37 -24.10 6.40
N ALA A 205 -3.04 -24.21 6.41
CA ALA A 205 -2.36 -25.32 7.09
C ALA A 205 -2.25 -25.06 8.60
N ASP A 206 -2.14 -26.16 9.36
CA ASP A 206 -1.79 -26.08 10.78
C ASP A 206 -0.37 -25.53 10.98
N ILE A 207 -0.11 -24.96 12.16
CA ILE A 207 1.22 -24.47 12.50
C ILE A 207 2.17 -25.66 12.66
N ASP A 208 3.29 -25.62 11.93
CA ASP A 208 4.41 -26.51 12.13
C ASP A 208 5.43 -25.82 13.07
N PRO A 209 5.83 -26.45 14.20
CA PRO A 209 6.75 -25.82 15.13
C PRO A 209 8.18 -25.66 14.59
N ASN A 210 8.50 -26.23 13.42
CA ASN A 210 9.80 -26.09 12.78
C ASN A 210 9.81 -25.09 11.62
N LEU A 211 8.64 -24.59 11.22
CA LEU A 211 8.45 -23.70 10.07
C LEU A 211 7.79 -22.39 10.50
N ASP A 212 7.87 -21.43 9.64
CA ASP A 212 7.10 -20.19 9.74
C ASP A 212 5.68 -20.37 9.22
N LYS A 213 4.86 -19.33 9.29
CA LYS A 213 3.51 -19.35 8.73
C LYS A 213 3.23 -18.12 7.89
N ARG A 214 2.84 -18.33 6.63
CA ARG A 214 2.27 -17.26 5.81
C ARG A 214 0.86 -16.94 6.29
N ILE A 215 0.48 -15.66 6.24
CA ILE A 215 -0.89 -15.22 6.52
C ILE A 215 -1.47 -14.46 5.33
N ASN A 216 -2.79 -14.47 5.21
CA ASN A 216 -3.52 -13.63 4.28
C ASN A 216 -3.89 -12.33 4.98
N SER A 217 -3.03 -11.33 4.89
CA SER A 217 -3.30 -10.01 5.42
C SER A 217 -3.16 -8.98 4.32
N GLY A 218 -4.26 -8.43 3.86
CA GLY A 218 -4.19 -7.21 3.06
C GLY A 218 -3.90 -6.01 3.96
N LEU A 219 -3.20 -5.00 3.44
CA LEU A 219 -3.03 -3.73 4.12
C LEU A 219 -3.95 -2.66 3.51
N TYR A 220 -4.66 -1.92 4.36
CA TYR A 220 -5.35 -0.69 3.96
C TYR A 220 -4.41 0.50 4.02
N ALA A 221 -3.85 0.80 5.17
CA ALA A 221 -2.80 1.80 5.31
C ALA A 221 -1.41 1.22 5.08
N VAL A 222 -0.44 2.10 4.81
CA VAL A 222 0.99 1.82 4.83
C VAL A 222 1.72 3.00 5.45
N ALA A 223 2.64 2.74 6.38
CA ALA A 223 3.41 3.77 7.09
C ALA A 223 4.83 3.26 7.38
N PRO A 224 5.84 3.61 6.57
CA PRO A 224 7.23 3.36 6.90
C PRO A 224 7.65 4.12 8.15
N ALA A 225 8.38 3.45 9.03
CA ALA A 225 8.90 3.99 10.29
C ALA A 225 10.40 4.22 10.23
N ALA A 226 10.91 5.06 11.13
CA ALA A 226 12.33 5.42 11.18
C ALA A 226 13.27 4.25 11.52
N ASP A 227 12.75 3.17 12.11
CA ASP A 227 13.51 1.95 12.39
C ASP A 227 13.61 1.01 11.18
N GLY A 228 13.11 1.42 10.02
CA GLY A 228 13.08 0.65 8.78
C GLY A 228 11.90 -0.33 8.69
N SER A 229 11.07 -0.45 9.71
CA SER A 229 9.86 -1.25 9.63
C SER A 229 8.77 -0.55 8.82
N VAL A 230 7.88 -1.36 8.25
CA VAL A 230 6.72 -0.88 7.49
C VAL A 230 5.45 -1.32 8.21
N TRP A 231 4.65 -0.36 8.59
CA TRP A 231 3.42 -0.60 9.31
C TRP A 231 2.21 -0.50 8.39
N GLY A 232 1.15 -1.18 8.76
CA GLY A 232 -0.12 -1.12 8.04
C GLY A 232 -1.28 -1.56 8.91
N SER A 233 -2.46 -1.45 8.36
CA SER A 233 -3.69 -1.84 9.02
C SER A 233 -4.45 -2.88 8.18
N ASN A 234 -4.96 -3.92 8.84
CA ASN A 234 -5.89 -4.87 8.25
C ASN A 234 -7.31 -4.46 8.65
N LEU A 235 -8.15 -4.11 7.69
CA LEU A 235 -9.48 -3.56 7.93
C LEU A 235 -10.60 -4.58 8.10
N SER A 236 -10.28 -5.86 8.28
CA SER A 236 -11.27 -6.88 8.64
C SER A 236 -11.89 -6.60 10.01
N TYR A 237 -12.80 -7.46 10.48
CA TYR A 237 -13.30 -7.41 11.83
C TYR A 237 -12.67 -8.55 12.66
N PRO A 238 -12.11 -8.27 13.82
CA PRO A 238 -11.94 -6.95 14.45
C PRO A 238 -10.89 -6.09 13.75
N GLY A 239 -10.07 -6.68 12.91
CA GLY A 239 -8.94 -6.05 12.24
C GLY A 239 -7.66 -6.13 13.05
N ALA A 240 -6.57 -5.65 12.47
CA ALA A 240 -5.25 -5.74 13.09
C ALA A 240 -4.34 -4.56 12.74
N ILE A 241 -3.39 -4.31 13.62
CA ILE A 241 -2.18 -3.55 13.31
C ILE A 241 -1.14 -4.55 12.83
N VAL A 242 -0.53 -4.25 11.69
CA VAL A 242 0.45 -5.12 11.04
C VAL A 242 1.79 -4.39 10.95
N ARG A 243 2.86 -5.05 11.30
CA ARG A 243 4.22 -4.54 11.16
C ARG A 243 5.05 -5.53 10.36
N VAL A 244 5.70 -5.06 9.33
CA VAL A 244 6.67 -5.82 8.53
C VAL A 244 8.05 -5.28 8.81
N MET A 245 8.99 -6.14 9.22
CA MET A 245 10.41 -5.86 9.26
C MET A 245 11.04 -6.43 8.00
N PRO A 246 11.46 -5.58 7.05
CA PRO A 246 11.96 -6.05 5.76
C PRO A 246 13.24 -6.89 5.87
N GLY A 247 14.14 -6.54 6.78
CA GLY A 247 15.48 -7.14 6.87
C GLY A 247 16.38 -6.63 5.73
N ASP A 248 17.48 -7.36 5.50
CA ASP A 248 18.50 -6.95 4.51
C ASP A 248 18.08 -7.24 3.06
N ASP A 249 17.25 -8.26 2.84
CA ASP A 249 16.63 -8.59 1.55
C ASP A 249 15.14 -8.92 1.79
N PRO A 250 14.24 -7.96 1.58
CA PRO A 250 12.82 -8.14 1.91
C PRO A 250 12.15 -9.33 1.19
N ASN A 251 12.68 -9.77 0.07
CA ASN A 251 12.14 -10.93 -0.66
C ASN A 251 12.26 -12.22 0.15
N THR A 252 13.34 -12.34 0.93
CA THR A 252 13.72 -13.59 1.64
C THR A 252 13.83 -13.43 3.14
N THR A 253 13.93 -12.20 3.68
CA THR A 253 14.17 -11.96 5.11
C THR A 253 13.00 -11.29 5.84
N ALA A 254 12.02 -10.77 5.13
CA ALA A 254 10.92 -10.04 5.76
C ALA A 254 10.09 -10.91 6.69
N LEU A 255 9.89 -10.42 7.92
CA LEU A 255 9.01 -11.00 8.93
C LEU A 255 7.88 -10.07 9.28
N THR A 256 6.73 -10.63 9.60
CA THR A 256 5.50 -9.89 9.93
C THR A 256 5.11 -10.11 11.38
N GLU A 257 4.73 -9.03 12.04
CA GLU A 257 4.00 -9.06 13.32
C GLU A 257 2.54 -8.67 13.03
N TYR A 258 1.60 -9.41 13.62
CA TYR A 258 0.17 -9.22 13.40
C TYR A 258 -0.54 -9.10 14.74
N TYR A 259 -1.06 -7.92 15.05
CA TYR A 259 -1.67 -7.56 16.32
C TYR A 259 -3.16 -7.36 16.14
N GLU A 260 -3.92 -8.44 16.35
CA GLU A 260 -5.37 -8.39 16.26
C GLU A 260 -5.96 -7.50 17.35
N LEU A 261 -6.98 -6.70 16.99
CA LEU A 261 -7.68 -5.88 17.97
C LEU A 261 -8.49 -6.78 18.91
N PRO A 262 -8.54 -6.44 20.21
CA PRO A 262 -9.12 -7.31 21.22
C PRO A 262 -10.64 -7.43 21.09
N LEU A 263 -11.13 -8.65 21.32
CA LEU A 263 -12.53 -9.00 21.42
C LEU A 263 -12.89 -9.46 22.86
N ASP A 264 -14.13 -9.27 23.26
CA ASP A 264 -14.70 -9.87 24.47
C ASP A 264 -15.01 -11.36 24.25
N GLU A 265 -15.50 -12.04 25.29
CA GLU A 265 -15.85 -13.48 25.24
C GLU A 265 -16.98 -13.80 24.26
N GLU A 266 -17.84 -12.81 23.96
CA GLU A 266 -18.93 -12.91 23.01
C GLU A 266 -18.51 -12.58 21.57
N GLY A 267 -17.25 -12.16 21.33
CA GLY A 267 -16.72 -11.81 20.01
C GLY A 267 -17.00 -10.37 19.56
N ASN A 268 -17.40 -9.47 20.48
CA ASN A 268 -17.55 -8.06 20.17
C ASN A 268 -16.22 -7.31 20.43
N ALA A 269 -15.99 -6.27 19.64
CA ALA A 269 -14.83 -5.40 19.84
C ALA A 269 -14.92 -4.68 21.20
N ILE A 270 -13.88 -4.75 22.01
CA ILE A 270 -13.85 -4.17 23.36
C ILE A 270 -13.84 -2.64 23.27
N GLU A 271 -13.02 -2.06 22.40
CA GLU A 271 -12.90 -0.61 22.30
C GLU A 271 -13.16 -0.10 20.87
N GLY A 272 -12.57 -0.73 19.87
CA GLY A 272 -12.73 -0.32 18.49
C GLY A 272 -12.40 -1.44 17.50
N PHE A 273 -12.74 -1.23 16.22
CA PHE A 273 -12.57 -2.24 15.18
C PHE A 273 -12.24 -1.63 13.83
N SER A 274 -11.79 -2.50 12.91
CA SER A 274 -11.49 -2.21 11.51
C SER A 274 -10.57 -0.99 11.35
N PRO A 275 -9.29 -1.12 11.70
CA PRO A 275 -8.30 -0.05 11.55
C PRO A 275 -8.13 0.32 10.08
N ARG A 276 -8.09 1.63 9.79
CA ARG A 276 -8.00 2.19 8.45
C ARG A 276 -6.70 2.99 8.28
N GLY A 277 -6.79 4.26 7.89
CA GLY A 277 -5.63 5.12 7.73
C GLY A 277 -4.80 5.21 9.01
N MET A 278 -3.47 5.12 8.88
CA MET A 278 -2.56 5.20 10.02
C MET A 278 -1.27 5.91 9.62
N ASP A 279 -0.56 6.39 10.63
CA ASP A 279 0.80 6.89 10.52
C ASP A 279 1.59 6.58 11.79
N ILE A 280 2.92 6.65 11.70
CA ILE A 280 3.84 6.41 12.80
C ILE A 280 4.45 7.74 13.23
N ASP A 281 4.39 8.05 14.52
CA ASP A 281 5.02 9.25 15.05
C ASP A 281 6.53 9.04 15.30
N ARG A 282 7.22 10.13 15.67
CA ARG A 282 8.68 10.12 15.91
C ARG A 282 9.11 9.27 17.10
N ASN A 283 8.17 8.82 17.92
CA ASN A 283 8.42 7.92 19.05
C ASN A 283 8.15 6.45 18.68
N GLY A 284 7.77 6.16 17.44
CA GLY A 284 7.41 4.83 16.98
C GLY A 284 6.00 4.39 17.38
N ILE A 285 5.15 5.34 17.75
CA ILE A 285 3.75 5.06 18.10
C ILE A 285 2.91 5.08 16.83
N ALA A 286 2.13 4.02 16.63
CA ALA A 286 1.15 3.96 15.56
C ALA A 286 -0.16 4.66 15.98
N TRP A 287 -0.60 5.62 15.16
CA TRP A 287 -1.88 6.30 15.28
C TRP A 287 -2.78 5.85 14.14
N VAL A 288 -3.95 5.34 14.47
CA VAL A 288 -4.84 4.72 13.49
C VAL A 288 -6.29 5.15 13.66
N ALA A 289 -6.93 5.49 12.55
CA ALA A 289 -8.37 5.73 12.51
C ALA A 289 -9.11 4.39 12.50
N LEU A 290 -10.07 4.21 13.40
CA LEU A 290 -10.89 3.01 13.50
C LEU A 290 -12.29 3.25 12.91
N ALA A 291 -12.85 2.27 12.19
CA ALA A 291 -14.18 2.38 11.61
C ALA A 291 -15.29 2.56 12.66
N SER A 292 -15.01 2.19 13.90
CA SER A 292 -15.86 2.44 15.08
C SER A 292 -15.94 3.92 15.48
N GLY A 293 -15.25 4.84 14.78
CA GLY A 293 -15.25 6.28 15.10
C GLY A 293 -14.22 6.70 16.15
N HIS A 294 -13.29 5.83 16.52
CA HIS A 294 -12.24 6.10 17.49
C HIS A 294 -10.90 6.39 16.79
N MET A 295 -10.01 7.07 17.50
CA MET A 295 -8.59 7.13 17.19
C MET A 295 -7.85 6.11 18.06
N GLY A 296 -7.25 5.12 17.44
CA GLY A 296 -6.40 4.14 18.12
C GLY A 296 -4.97 4.67 18.28
N ARG A 297 -4.35 4.33 19.41
CA ARG A 297 -2.94 4.52 19.69
C ARG A 297 -2.34 3.15 20.01
N PHE A 298 -1.33 2.74 19.26
CA PHE A 298 -0.66 1.47 19.45
C PHE A 298 0.83 1.72 19.72
N ASP A 299 1.29 1.27 20.88
CA ASP A 299 2.67 1.41 21.34
C ASP A 299 3.29 0.03 21.53
N ARG A 300 4.01 -0.43 20.51
CA ARG A 300 4.64 -1.76 20.50
C ARG A 300 5.50 -2.03 21.75
N SER A 301 6.09 -1.01 22.35
CA SER A 301 6.90 -1.14 23.55
C SER A 301 6.09 -1.51 24.81
N GLN A 302 4.78 -1.31 24.78
CA GLN A 302 3.86 -1.65 25.87
C GLN A 302 3.26 -3.04 25.74
N CYS A 303 3.45 -3.73 24.60
CA CYS A 303 2.89 -5.04 24.38
C CYS A 303 3.35 -6.04 25.46
N GLN A 304 2.39 -6.74 26.07
CA GLN A 304 2.65 -7.69 27.17
C GLN A 304 2.69 -9.15 26.71
N GLY A 305 2.33 -9.39 25.46
CA GLY A 305 2.31 -10.73 24.86
C GLY A 305 3.48 -10.95 23.91
N PRO A 306 3.45 -12.08 23.18
CA PRO A 306 4.38 -12.30 22.08
C PRO A 306 4.29 -11.18 21.05
N LEU A 307 5.45 -10.74 20.56
CA LEU A 307 5.52 -9.70 19.52
C LEU A 307 5.36 -10.28 18.12
N ASN A 308 5.44 -11.59 17.98
CA ASN A 308 5.29 -12.28 16.70
C ASN A 308 4.62 -13.64 16.89
N GLY A 309 4.28 -14.29 15.78
CA GLY A 309 3.63 -15.59 15.78
C GLY A 309 2.09 -15.50 15.89
N PRO A 310 1.42 -16.65 15.93
CA PRO A 310 -0.04 -16.72 15.82
C PRO A 310 -0.79 -16.29 17.08
N THR A 311 -0.11 -16.06 18.17
CA THR A 311 -0.70 -15.64 19.44
C THR A 311 -0.41 -14.18 19.80
N ALA A 312 0.24 -13.43 18.90
CA ALA A 312 0.41 -11.99 19.06
C ALA A 312 -0.95 -11.28 19.04
N THR A 313 -1.14 -10.34 19.96
CA THR A 313 -2.38 -9.58 20.09
C THR A 313 -2.09 -8.10 20.36
N GLY A 314 -2.97 -7.21 19.91
CA GLY A 314 -2.93 -5.79 20.21
C GLY A 314 -3.36 -5.42 21.64
N GLN A 315 -3.74 -6.39 22.44
CA GLN A 315 -4.16 -6.14 23.81
C GLN A 315 -2.97 -5.66 24.66
N HIS A 316 -3.19 -4.58 25.41
CA HIS A 316 -2.19 -3.95 26.27
C HIS A 316 -0.97 -3.34 25.53
N CYS A 317 -1.11 -3.03 24.28
CA CYS A 317 -0.17 -2.26 23.49
C CYS A 317 -0.65 -0.81 23.28
#